data_81330353f3991095133ebc6227ab84e5
#
_entry.id   81330353f3991095133ebc6227ab84e5
#
_cell.length_a   1.000
_cell.length_b   1.000
_cell.length_c   1.000
_cell.angle_alpha   90.00
_cell.angle_beta   90.00
_cell.angle_gamma   90.00
#
_symmetry.space_group_name_H-M   'P 1'
#
loop_
_entity.id
_entity.type
_entity.pdbx_description
1 polymer ?
#
loop_
_entity_poly.entity_id
_entity_poly.type
_entity_poly.pdbx_seq_one_letter_code
_entity_poly.pdbx_strand_id
1 'polypeptide(L)'
;MTETITRILDKVNSPEDLKKLSISELQPLADEMRKLIIKKVNTTGGHFGPNLGMVEATIALHYVFNSPVDKFVFDVSHQCYPHKILTGRKEGFINPNAYLKYTGYTAPEETDHDLFKVGHTSTSISLATGLAKGRDLLGGKENVIAIIGDGSLTGGEALEGLNNASTLGSNIIIIVNDNDMSIAENQGGICNMLTELRENNGEVKNNFFKSLGFEYHYISDGHNIENMIEIFSKVKDSDHPVLIHMHTIKGKGFKPAEEDKEPFHWILPNTLDHLNDEVQAQEESYESITKDYLLKKAAEGSPIVAMNAATPGVFGWDKEFRNKMGSHYVDVGIAEQQAVAMASGIAKRGGKAVLGVMSSFIQRAYDQLSQDLALNSNPATLLIFWGGISGADATHLCTFDIPLISNIPNMVYLAPTCKEEYLRMLDWSVNQNDLPVAIRVPFVLTETGEEDKTDYSVLNKYKVVEQGEKVAIVALGSFFEKGREVKALLKEKHNINATLINPRFITGVDEELLENLKQNHSVVITLEDGELDGGFGEKITRFYGDSSMKVLNFGALKEFTDRTPVEELYQRYHLNNEQIVEDIIQVMSKGDLQ
;
A
#
# COMPACT_ATOMS: atom_id res chain seq x y z
N MET A 1 -48.30 2.80 -20.14
CA MET A 1 -47.70 3.79 -19.22
C MET A 1 -46.80 3.00 -18.29
N THR A 2 -45.51 2.97 -18.53
CA THR A 2 -44.50 2.43 -17.62
C THR A 2 -44.43 3.42 -16.47
N GLU A 3 -44.94 3.04 -15.29
CA GLU A 3 -44.69 3.79 -14.07
C GLU A 3 -43.16 3.89 -13.91
N THR A 4 -42.65 5.09 -14.04
CA THR A 4 -41.26 5.38 -13.69
C THR A 4 -41.17 5.26 -12.17
N ILE A 5 -40.72 4.11 -11.69
CA ILE A 5 -40.45 3.89 -10.27
C ILE A 5 -39.35 4.89 -9.92
N THR A 6 -39.72 6.00 -9.28
CA THR A 6 -38.76 7.00 -8.78
C THR A 6 -37.94 6.33 -7.69
N ARG A 7 -36.63 6.21 -7.90
CA ARG A 7 -35.72 5.69 -6.89
C ARG A 7 -35.69 6.62 -5.70
N ILE A 8 -35.57 6.07 -4.49
CA ILE A 8 -35.40 6.88 -3.27
C ILE A 8 -34.12 7.71 -3.38
N LEU A 9 -33.05 7.13 -3.91
CA LEU A 9 -31.77 7.82 -4.14
C LEU A 9 -31.89 9.05 -5.06
N ASP A 10 -32.86 9.12 -5.94
CA ASP A 10 -33.08 10.33 -6.79
C ASP A 10 -33.41 11.56 -5.95
N LYS A 11 -34.05 11.37 -4.79
CA LYS A 11 -34.39 12.44 -3.83
C LYS A 11 -33.21 12.90 -2.97
N VAL A 12 -32.09 12.12 -2.91
CA VAL A 12 -30.95 12.36 -2.03
C VAL A 12 -29.77 12.90 -2.82
N ASN A 13 -29.44 14.18 -2.64
CA ASN A 13 -28.29 14.85 -3.25
C ASN A 13 -27.26 15.30 -2.20
N SER A 14 -27.69 15.37 -0.95
CA SER A 14 -26.87 15.81 0.18
C SER A 14 -27.31 15.10 1.49
N PRO A 15 -26.52 15.17 2.56
CA PRO A 15 -26.94 14.67 3.86
C PRO A 15 -28.22 15.33 4.40
N GLU A 16 -28.49 16.58 4.05
CA GLU A 16 -29.73 17.29 4.43
C GLU A 16 -30.96 16.67 3.75
N ASP A 17 -30.82 16.17 2.52
CA ASP A 17 -31.92 15.48 1.83
C ASP A 17 -32.17 14.10 2.46
N LEU A 18 -31.11 13.38 2.84
CA LEU A 18 -31.22 12.11 3.54
C LEU A 18 -32.04 12.24 4.83
N LYS A 19 -31.83 13.32 5.62
CA LYS A 19 -32.54 13.57 6.86
C LYS A 19 -34.04 13.86 6.70
N LYS A 20 -34.50 14.14 5.48
CA LYS A 20 -35.94 14.35 5.18
C LYS A 20 -36.66 13.01 4.91
N LEU A 21 -35.94 11.92 4.71
CA LEU A 21 -36.55 10.61 4.50
C LEU A 21 -37.11 10.07 5.82
N SER A 22 -38.20 9.31 5.70
CA SER A 22 -38.70 8.51 6.82
C SER A 22 -37.77 7.32 7.08
N ILE A 23 -37.76 6.81 8.31
CA ILE A 23 -36.93 5.65 8.69
C ILE A 23 -37.22 4.44 7.80
N SER A 24 -38.48 4.25 7.41
CA SER A 24 -38.89 3.15 6.51
C SER A 24 -38.33 3.27 5.09
N GLU A 25 -37.87 4.45 4.65
CA GLU A 25 -37.22 4.63 3.34
C GLU A 25 -35.71 4.35 3.37
N LEU A 26 -35.07 4.28 4.56
CA LEU A 26 -33.62 4.18 4.68
C LEU A 26 -33.10 2.78 4.24
N GLN A 27 -33.79 1.70 4.57
CA GLN A 27 -33.38 0.36 4.13
C GLN A 27 -33.53 0.18 2.61
N PRO A 28 -34.64 0.57 1.96
CA PRO A 28 -34.70 0.59 0.49
C PRO A 28 -33.62 1.45 -0.16
N LEU A 29 -33.25 2.60 0.43
CA LEU A 29 -32.12 3.41 -0.04
C LEU A 29 -30.79 2.63 0.04
N ALA A 30 -30.54 1.92 1.14
CA ALA A 30 -29.35 1.08 1.29
C ALA A 30 -29.26 0.02 0.20
N ASP A 31 -30.38 -0.60 -0.15
CA ASP A 31 -30.44 -1.62 -1.20
C ASP A 31 -30.18 -1.03 -2.60
N GLU A 32 -30.67 0.19 -2.87
CA GLU A 32 -30.37 0.91 -4.12
C GLU A 32 -28.87 1.28 -4.21
N MET A 33 -28.29 1.83 -3.15
CA MET A 33 -26.88 2.18 -3.09
C MET A 33 -25.98 0.95 -3.29
N ARG A 34 -26.28 -0.16 -2.63
CA ARG A 34 -25.52 -1.42 -2.74
C ARG A 34 -25.49 -1.93 -4.19
N LYS A 35 -26.64 -1.92 -4.90
CA LYS A 35 -26.71 -2.32 -6.31
C LYS A 35 -25.82 -1.44 -7.21
N LEU A 36 -25.76 -0.14 -6.94
CA LEU A 36 -24.89 0.77 -7.69
C LEU A 36 -23.41 0.52 -7.43
N ILE A 37 -23.04 0.27 -6.16
CA ILE A 37 -21.66 -0.05 -5.79
C ILE A 37 -21.21 -1.34 -6.48
N ILE A 38 -22.03 -2.41 -6.41
CA ILE A 38 -21.74 -3.69 -7.08
C ILE A 38 -21.50 -3.47 -8.58
N LYS A 39 -22.41 -2.77 -9.26
CA LYS A 39 -22.30 -2.51 -10.69
C LYS A 39 -21.05 -1.70 -11.05
N LYS A 40 -20.79 -0.61 -10.33
CA LYS A 40 -19.61 0.24 -10.57
C LYS A 40 -18.33 -0.55 -10.37
N VAL A 41 -18.18 -1.21 -9.21
CA VAL A 41 -16.94 -1.89 -8.86
C VAL A 41 -16.68 -3.08 -9.76
N ASN A 42 -17.72 -3.81 -10.21
CA ASN A 42 -17.53 -4.84 -11.25
C ASN A 42 -17.02 -4.25 -12.56
N THR A 43 -17.42 -3.03 -12.92
CA THR A 43 -16.97 -2.39 -14.17
C THR A 43 -15.56 -1.84 -14.07
N THR A 44 -15.17 -1.24 -12.94
CA THR A 44 -13.92 -0.47 -12.80
C THR A 44 -12.84 -1.17 -11.99
N GLY A 45 -13.18 -2.26 -11.29
CA GLY A 45 -12.39 -2.76 -10.18
C GLY A 45 -12.48 -1.88 -8.94
N GLY A 46 -11.85 -2.30 -7.85
CA GLY A 46 -11.74 -1.54 -6.60
C GLY A 46 -12.20 -2.31 -5.37
N HIS A 47 -12.25 -1.62 -4.22
CA HIS A 47 -12.66 -2.20 -2.95
C HIS A 47 -14.14 -2.56 -2.96
N PHE A 48 -14.45 -3.83 -2.81
CA PHE A 48 -15.79 -4.39 -2.96
C PHE A 48 -16.45 -4.71 -1.61
N GLY A 49 -15.96 -5.74 -0.93
CA GLY A 49 -16.54 -6.21 0.33
C GLY A 49 -16.61 -5.15 1.44
N PRO A 50 -15.55 -4.34 1.67
CA PRO A 50 -15.58 -3.28 2.67
C PRO A 50 -16.70 -2.26 2.45
N ASN A 51 -16.94 -1.86 1.20
CA ASN A 51 -17.99 -0.89 0.88
C ASN A 51 -19.40 -1.45 1.10
N LEU A 52 -19.62 -2.72 0.73
CA LEU A 52 -20.92 -3.38 0.91
C LEU A 52 -21.28 -3.53 2.39
N GLY A 53 -20.28 -3.73 3.26
CA GLY A 53 -20.47 -3.86 4.70
C GLY A 53 -20.80 -2.55 5.42
N MET A 54 -20.52 -1.39 4.81
CA MET A 54 -20.66 -0.08 5.45
C MET A 54 -21.85 0.75 4.96
N VAL A 55 -22.73 0.22 4.13
CA VAL A 55 -23.83 0.99 3.52
C VAL A 55 -24.79 1.52 4.60
N GLU A 56 -25.35 0.64 5.42
CA GLU A 56 -26.32 0.99 6.46
C GLU A 56 -25.70 1.89 7.53
N ALA A 57 -24.49 1.58 7.97
CA ALA A 57 -23.77 2.37 8.96
C ALA A 57 -23.51 3.80 8.48
N THR A 58 -23.12 3.95 7.20
CA THR A 58 -22.89 5.29 6.63
C THR A 58 -24.19 6.08 6.49
N ILE A 59 -25.31 5.45 6.15
CA ILE A 59 -26.63 6.07 6.14
C ILE A 59 -26.99 6.56 7.54
N ALA A 60 -26.85 5.72 8.57
CA ALA A 60 -27.15 6.08 9.95
C ALA A 60 -26.27 7.25 10.46
N LEU A 61 -24.96 7.24 10.11
CA LEU A 61 -24.02 8.32 10.43
C LEU A 61 -24.51 9.67 9.85
N HIS A 62 -24.80 9.70 8.55
CA HIS A 62 -25.26 10.94 7.90
C HIS A 62 -26.68 11.34 8.29
N TYR A 63 -27.49 10.40 8.76
CA TYR A 63 -28.83 10.69 9.28
C TYR A 63 -28.78 11.41 10.63
N VAL A 64 -27.84 11.02 11.51
CA VAL A 64 -27.70 11.56 12.87
C VAL A 64 -26.79 12.78 12.90
N PHE A 65 -25.60 12.70 12.38
CA PHE A 65 -24.59 13.76 12.45
C PHE A 65 -24.71 14.76 11.29
N ASN A 66 -24.15 15.96 11.45
CA ASN A 66 -24.28 17.07 10.52
C ASN A 66 -23.01 17.32 9.71
N SER A 67 -22.62 16.36 8.85
CA SER A 67 -21.50 16.57 7.94
C SER A 67 -21.84 17.66 6.89
N PRO A 68 -20.92 18.63 6.58
CA PRO A 68 -19.51 18.68 6.97
C PRO A 68 -19.21 19.40 8.28
N VAL A 69 -20.21 19.86 9.05
CA VAL A 69 -19.99 20.50 10.36
C VAL A 69 -19.37 19.49 11.31
N ASP A 70 -20.06 18.38 11.58
CA ASP A 70 -19.47 17.22 12.27
C ASP A 70 -18.43 16.55 11.36
N LYS A 71 -17.31 16.14 11.94
CA LYS A 71 -16.12 15.69 11.21
C LYS A 71 -16.02 14.17 11.20
N PHE A 72 -15.98 13.57 10.01
CA PHE A 72 -15.75 12.14 9.83
C PHE A 72 -14.32 11.87 9.36
N VAL A 73 -13.64 10.95 10.02
CA VAL A 73 -12.31 10.46 9.64
C VAL A 73 -12.40 8.95 9.41
N PHE A 74 -12.42 8.56 8.15
CA PHE A 74 -12.44 7.15 7.75
C PHE A 74 -11.01 6.60 7.72
N ASP A 75 -10.75 5.53 8.48
CA ASP A 75 -9.47 4.82 8.41
C ASP A 75 -9.30 4.15 7.05
N VAL A 76 -8.13 4.23 6.42
CA VAL A 76 -7.89 3.82 5.03
C VAL A 76 -8.80 4.56 4.04
N SER A 77 -10.03 4.78 4.41
CA SER A 77 -11.13 5.35 3.62
C SER A 77 -11.57 4.53 2.37
N HIS A 78 -11.06 3.32 2.21
CA HIS A 78 -11.43 2.42 1.12
C HIS A 78 -12.90 1.95 1.16
N GLN A 79 -13.61 2.16 2.28
CA GLN A 79 -15.03 1.86 2.52
C GLN A 79 -15.93 3.10 2.36
N CYS A 80 -15.43 4.18 1.74
CA CYS A 80 -16.12 5.47 1.68
C CYS A 80 -17.11 5.63 0.51
N TYR A 81 -17.37 4.60 -0.30
CA TYR A 81 -18.30 4.75 -1.44
C TYR A 81 -19.72 5.14 -1.02
N PRO A 82 -20.32 4.57 0.04
CA PRO A 82 -21.60 5.04 0.55
C PRO A 82 -21.55 6.52 0.96
N HIS A 83 -20.48 6.97 1.61
CA HIS A 83 -20.26 8.36 1.97
C HIS A 83 -20.20 9.27 0.73
N LYS A 84 -19.46 8.88 -0.33
CA LYS A 84 -19.42 9.62 -1.58
C LYS A 84 -20.80 9.77 -2.24
N ILE A 85 -21.59 8.70 -2.24
CA ILE A 85 -22.95 8.71 -2.79
C ILE A 85 -23.82 9.74 -2.05
N LEU A 86 -23.76 9.79 -0.72
CA LEU A 86 -24.58 10.67 0.11
C LEU A 86 -24.10 12.13 0.15
N THR A 87 -22.86 12.40 -0.25
CA THR A 87 -22.22 13.73 -0.20
C THR A 87 -22.03 14.35 -1.59
N GLY A 88 -23.02 14.18 -2.47
CA GLY A 88 -23.09 14.86 -3.78
C GLY A 88 -22.33 14.21 -4.92
N ARG A 89 -21.66 13.06 -4.69
CA ARG A 89 -20.83 12.38 -5.71
C ARG A 89 -21.51 11.15 -6.32
N LYS A 90 -22.83 10.98 -6.15
CA LYS A 90 -23.60 9.84 -6.66
C LYS A 90 -23.51 9.64 -8.18
N GLU A 91 -23.22 10.69 -8.95
CA GLU A 91 -23.04 10.59 -10.41
C GLU A 91 -21.93 9.60 -10.77
N GLY A 92 -20.83 9.56 -10.00
CA GLY A 92 -19.73 8.61 -10.17
C GLY A 92 -20.08 7.16 -9.89
N PHE A 93 -21.33 6.86 -9.51
CA PHE A 93 -21.87 5.52 -9.27
C PHE A 93 -23.06 5.19 -10.19
N ILE A 94 -23.74 6.20 -10.72
CA ILE A 94 -24.91 6.05 -11.59
C ILE A 94 -24.52 6.09 -13.07
N ASN A 95 -23.61 7.00 -13.45
CA ASN A 95 -23.23 7.25 -14.83
C ASN A 95 -21.93 6.53 -15.19
N PRO A 96 -21.94 5.53 -16.09
CA PRO A 96 -20.72 4.82 -16.48
C PRO A 96 -19.60 5.72 -17.00
N ASN A 97 -19.91 6.83 -17.67
CA ASN A 97 -18.91 7.78 -18.16
C ASN A 97 -18.26 8.61 -17.02
N ALA A 98 -18.82 8.56 -15.83
CA ALA A 98 -18.32 9.28 -14.66
C ALA A 98 -17.71 8.33 -13.58
N TYR A 99 -17.65 7.02 -13.82
CA TYR A 99 -17.19 6.05 -12.83
C TYR A 99 -15.78 6.32 -12.29
N LEU A 100 -14.89 6.86 -13.13
CA LEU A 100 -13.50 7.19 -12.75
C LEU A 100 -13.32 8.66 -12.33
N LYS A 101 -14.40 9.45 -12.28
CA LYS A 101 -14.35 10.88 -11.92
C LYS A 101 -13.83 11.10 -10.50
N TYR A 102 -14.22 10.24 -9.57
CA TYR A 102 -13.86 10.34 -8.16
C TYR A 102 -12.91 9.22 -7.76
N THR A 103 -11.98 9.52 -6.84
CA THR A 103 -11.07 8.52 -6.30
C THR A 103 -11.80 7.46 -5.46
N GLY A 104 -11.16 6.33 -5.22
CA GLY A 104 -11.66 5.26 -4.34
C GLY A 104 -11.54 5.56 -2.83
N TYR A 105 -10.92 6.69 -2.47
CA TYR A 105 -10.62 7.13 -1.11
C TYR A 105 -11.24 8.49 -0.82
N THR A 106 -11.20 8.95 0.44
CA THR A 106 -11.56 10.33 0.77
C THR A 106 -10.59 11.31 0.12
N ALA A 107 -11.10 12.43 -0.38
CA ALA A 107 -10.34 13.41 -1.12
C ALA A 107 -10.89 14.84 -0.86
N PRO A 108 -10.16 15.66 -0.10
CA PRO A 108 -10.59 17.03 0.23
C PRO A 108 -10.81 17.92 -1.01
N GLU A 109 -10.14 17.62 -2.10
CA GLU A 109 -10.32 18.32 -3.38
C GLU A 109 -11.66 17.99 -4.08
N GLU A 110 -12.35 16.94 -3.66
CA GLU A 110 -13.65 16.57 -4.21
C GLU A 110 -14.83 17.22 -3.45
N THR A 111 -14.66 17.47 -2.15
CA THR A 111 -15.75 17.96 -1.28
C THR A 111 -15.27 18.37 0.12
N ASP A 112 -15.96 19.35 0.73
CA ASP A 112 -15.74 19.76 2.12
C ASP A 112 -16.14 18.69 3.16
N HIS A 113 -16.79 17.61 2.75
CA HIS A 113 -17.13 16.49 3.62
C HIS A 113 -15.93 15.57 3.89
N ASP A 114 -14.90 15.61 3.07
CA ASP A 114 -13.65 14.86 3.22
C ASP A 114 -12.58 15.79 3.79
N LEU A 115 -11.94 15.40 4.90
CA LEU A 115 -10.96 16.26 5.60
C LEU A 115 -9.51 15.87 5.29
N PHE A 116 -9.29 14.60 5.04
CA PHE A 116 -7.96 14.03 4.79
C PHE A 116 -7.99 13.10 3.58
N LYS A 117 -6.90 13.08 2.85
CA LYS A 117 -6.61 12.01 1.91
C LYS A 117 -5.94 10.89 2.69
N VAL A 118 -6.66 9.82 2.98
CA VAL A 118 -6.19 8.67 3.77
C VAL A 118 -6.26 7.41 2.91
N GLY A 119 -5.20 6.61 2.90
CA GLY A 119 -5.15 5.33 2.20
C GLY A 119 -4.38 4.28 3.00
N HIS A 120 -3.55 4.70 3.95
CA HIS A 120 -2.90 3.81 4.90
C HIS A 120 -3.77 3.61 6.15
N THR A 121 -3.62 2.44 6.76
CA THR A 121 -4.39 1.98 7.92
C THR A 121 -3.97 2.66 9.22
N SER A 122 -4.81 2.55 10.26
CA SER A 122 -4.48 2.78 11.67
C SER A 122 -4.34 4.26 12.10
N THR A 123 -4.52 5.22 11.18
CA THR A 123 -4.24 6.65 11.44
C THR A 123 -5.46 7.46 11.85
N SER A 124 -6.68 6.96 11.60
CA SER A 124 -7.93 7.74 11.78
C SER A 124 -8.15 8.25 13.18
N ILE A 125 -7.82 7.46 14.21
CA ILE A 125 -8.01 7.84 15.61
C ILE A 125 -7.07 8.99 15.98
N SER A 126 -5.81 8.93 15.57
CA SER A 126 -4.81 9.99 15.79
C SER A 126 -5.22 11.29 15.09
N LEU A 127 -5.64 11.21 13.82
CA LEU A 127 -6.14 12.37 13.07
C LEU A 127 -7.38 12.99 13.72
N ALA A 128 -8.34 12.16 14.13
CA ALA A 128 -9.54 12.61 14.82
C ALA A 128 -9.23 13.24 16.19
N THR A 129 -8.28 12.68 16.94
CA THR A 129 -7.81 13.25 18.21
C THR A 129 -7.22 14.65 18.00
N GLY A 130 -6.43 14.81 16.92
CA GLY A 130 -5.89 16.11 16.51
C GLY A 130 -6.99 17.11 16.14
N LEU A 131 -8.02 16.69 15.37
CA LEU A 131 -9.18 17.54 15.05
C LEU A 131 -9.95 17.95 16.30
N ALA A 132 -10.24 17.01 17.21
CA ALA A 132 -10.95 17.30 18.46
C ALA A 132 -10.17 18.29 19.33
N LYS A 133 -8.85 18.12 19.45
CA LYS A 133 -7.98 19.07 20.16
C LYS A 133 -7.98 20.45 19.50
N GLY A 134 -7.89 20.51 18.17
CA GLY A 134 -7.96 21.76 17.41
C GLY A 134 -9.30 22.47 17.60
N ARG A 135 -10.41 21.73 17.51
CA ARG A 135 -11.76 22.22 17.80
C ARG A 135 -11.84 22.86 19.18
N ASP A 136 -11.37 22.16 20.23
CA ASP A 136 -11.42 22.62 21.60
C ASP A 136 -10.68 23.96 21.81
N LEU A 137 -9.49 24.07 21.19
CA LEU A 137 -8.68 25.30 21.22
C LEU A 137 -9.36 26.47 20.50
N LEU A 138 -10.17 26.20 19.49
CA LEU A 138 -10.91 27.20 18.73
C LEU A 138 -12.31 27.48 19.33
N GLY A 139 -12.70 26.78 20.40
CA GLY A 139 -14.02 26.93 21.06
C GLY A 139 -15.17 26.32 20.24
N GLY A 140 -14.89 25.44 19.30
CA GLY A 140 -15.86 24.66 18.53
C GLY A 140 -16.58 23.62 19.41
N LYS A 141 -17.68 23.05 18.89
CA LYS A 141 -18.50 22.06 19.59
C LYS A 141 -18.93 20.89 18.72
N GLU A 142 -18.55 20.91 17.48
CA GLU A 142 -18.89 19.85 16.51
C GLU A 142 -18.38 18.48 16.98
N ASN A 143 -19.10 17.43 16.60
CA ASN A 143 -18.66 16.07 16.85
C ASN A 143 -17.46 15.71 15.94
N VAL A 144 -16.52 14.95 16.49
CA VAL A 144 -15.41 14.36 15.71
C VAL A 144 -15.52 12.85 15.82
N ILE A 145 -15.66 12.18 14.67
CA ILE A 145 -15.95 10.76 14.58
C ILE A 145 -14.83 10.07 13.78
N ALA A 146 -14.11 9.16 14.42
CA ALA A 146 -13.18 8.24 13.75
C ALA A 146 -13.89 6.92 13.43
N ILE A 147 -13.76 6.42 12.22
CA ILE A 147 -14.29 5.12 11.79
C ILE A 147 -13.11 4.24 11.42
N ILE A 148 -12.89 3.16 12.18
CA ILE A 148 -11.76 2.25 12.00
C ILE A 148 -12.22 0.80 11.90
N GLY A 149 -11.61 0.02 10.99
CA GLY A 149 -11.84 -1.42 10.89
C GLY A 149 -11.07 -2.22 11.94
N ASP A 150 -11.56 -3.40 12.26
CA ASP A 150 -10.96 -4.37 13.19
C ASP A 150 -9.52 -4.74 12.80
N GLY A 151 -9.24 -4.97 11.51
CA GLY A 151 -7.89 -5.19 11.02
C GLY A 151 -6.97 -3.99 11.25
N SER A 152 -7.42 -2.77 10.92
CA SER A 152 -6.66 -1.54 11.13
C SER A 152 -6.40 -1.24 12.60
N LEU A 153 -7.26 -1.71 13.50
CA LEU A 153 -7.10 -1.57 14.94
C LEU A 153 -5.89 -2.35 15.50
N THR A 154 -5.37 -3.31 14.74
CA THR A 154 -4.17 -4.07 15.13
C THR A 154 -2.86 -3.28 14.94
N GLY A 155 -2.88 -2.16 14.23
CA GLY A 155 -1.72 -1.32 14.01
C GLY A 155 -1.29 -0.54 15.26
N GLY A 156 0.02 -0.33 15.43
CA GLY A 156 0.58 0.36 16.59
C GLY A 156 0.04 1.77 16.77
N GLU A 157 -0.05 2.56 15.70
CA GLU A 157 -0.58 3.93 15.75
C GLU A 157 -2.06 3.99 16.19
N ALA A 158 -2.88 3.00 15.83
CA ALA A 158 -4.26 2.93 16.31
C ALA A 158 -4.32 2.75 17.82
N LEU A 159 -3.41 1.94 18.40
CA LEU A 159 -3.32 1.75 19.84
C LEU A 159 -2.80 3.01 20.55
N GLU A 160 -1.81 3.69 19.97
CA GLU A 160 -1.33 4.99 20.46
C GLU A 160 -2.47 6.03 20.40
N GLY A 161 -3.23 6.04 19.31
CA GLY A 161 -4.42 6.88 19.13
C GLY A 161 -5.49 6.61 20.19
N LEU A 162 -5.84 5.35 20.46
CA LEU A 162 -6.77 4.96 21.52
C LEU A 162 -6.28 5.42 22.89
N ASN A 163 -5.02 5.17 23.21
CA ASN A 163 -4.43 5.57 24.48
C ASN A 163 -4.53 7.09 24.70
N ASN A 164 -4.28 7.89 23.67
CA ASN A 164 -4.34 9.35 23.76
C ASN A 164 -5.78 9.88 23.73
N ALA A 165 -6.65 9.34 22.86
CA ALA A 165 -8.04 9.75 22.74
C ALA A 165 -8.82 9.54 24.04
N SER A 166 -8.55 8.46 24.78
CA SER A 166 -9.23 8.14 26.05
C SER A 166 -9.06 9.21 27.14
N THR A 167 -8.01 10.01 27.06
CA THR A 167 -7.69 11.06 28.05
C THR A 167 -7.89 12.47 27.51
N LEU A 168 -8.51 12.62 26.33
CA LEU A 168 -8.72 13.93 25.70
C LEU A 168 -9.59 14.86 26.55
N GLY A 169 -10.57 14.31 27.31
CA GLY A 169 -11.46 15.07 28.21
C GLY A 169 -12.51 15.89 27.46
N SER A 170 -12.77 15.58 26.20
CA SER A 170 -13.79 16.22 25.37
C SER A 170 -14.39 15.25 24.37
N ASN A 171 -15.37 15.70 23.57
CA ASN A 171 -16.05 14.89 22.59
C ASN A 171 -15.08 14.32 21.54
N ILE A 172 -15.00 13.01 21.48
CA ILE A 172 -14.50 12.21 20.37
C ILE A 172 -15.28 10.89 20.33
N ILE A 173 -15.76 10.48 19.17
CA ILE A 173 -16.49 9.23 18.98
C ILE A 173 -15.65 8.33 18.09
N ILE A 174 -15.29 7.14 18.58
CA ILE A 174 -14.55 6.14 17.83
C ILE A 174 -15.50 4.99 17.50
N ILE A 175 -15.66 4.68 16.22
CA ILE A 175 -16.49 3.57 15.74
C ILE A 175 -15.55 2.48 15.23
N VAL A 176 -15.50 1.36 15.93
CA VAL A 176 -14.81 0.16 15.51
C VAL A 176 -15.77 -0.68 14.67
N ASN A 177 -15.54 -0.71 13.36
CA ASN A 177 -16.26 -1.56 12.43
C ASN A 177 -15.63 -2.96 12.41
N ASP A 178 -16.22 -3.87 13.16
CA ASP A 178 -15.76 -5.24 13.31
C ASP A 178 -16.54 -6.19 12.40
N ASN A 179 -15.86 -6.74 11.41
CA ASN A 179 -16.43 -7.74 10.49
C ASN A 179 -15.63 -9.05 10.47
N ASP A 180 -14.75 -9.22 11.46
CA ASP A 180 -13.92 -10.41 11.68
C ASP A 180 -12.98 -10.72 10.51
N MET A 181 -12.53 -9.69 9.78
CA MET A 181 -11.69 -9.88 8.62
C MET A 181 -10.91 -8.62 8.25
N SER A 182 -9.60 -8.75 8.11
CA SER A 182 -8.74 -7.78 7.43
C SER A 182 -8.81 -7.99 5.89
N ILE A 183 -7.70 -7.98 5.17
CA ILE A 183 -7.63 -8.54 3.81
C ILE A 183 -7.76 -10.07 3.93
N ALA A 184 -6.84 -10.70 4.66
CA ALA A 184 -6.93 -12.09 5.11
C ALA A 184 -7.55 -12.20 6.51
N GLU A 185 -7.43 -13.36 7.15
CA GLU A 185 -7.94 -13.57 8.51
C GLU A 185 -7.25 -12.64 9.52
N ASN A 186 -8.02 -12.11 10.44
CA ASN A 186 -7.52 -11.27 11.53
C ASN A 186 -6.54 -12.03 12.45
N GLN A 187 -5.50 -11.33 12.92
CA GLN A 187 -4.45 -11.90 13.76
C GLN A 187 -4.29 -11.11 15.06
N GLY A 188 -3.88 -11.82 16.11
CA GLY A 188 -3.45 -11.20 17.36
C GLY A 188 -4.50 -11.11 18.46
N GLY A 189 -4.04 -10.74 19.66
CA GLY A 189 -4.85 -10.73 20.88
C GLY A 189 -6.01 -9.72 20.87
N ILE A 190 -5.88 -8.62 20.12
CA ILE A 190 -6.98 -7.64 19.97
C ILE A 190 -8.14 -8.25 19.21
N CYS A 191 -7.86 -9.01 18.15
CA CYS A 191 -8.91 -9.68 17.38
C CYS A 191 -9.62 -10.75 18.21
N ASN A 192 -8.86 -11.51 19.03
CA ASN A 192 -9.45 -12.46 19.97
C ASN A 192 -10.38 -11.76 20.99
N MET A 193 -9.97 -10.59 21.50
CA MET A 193 -10.80 -9.78 22.41
C MET A 193 -12.07 -9.28 21.71
N LEU A 194 -11.98 -8.81 20.46
CA LEU A 194 -13.15 -8.40 19.67
C LEU A 194 -14.11 -9.57 19.47
N THR A 195 -13.59 -10.78 19.19
CA THR A 195 -14.38 -12.00 19.11
C THR A 195 -15.10 -12.31 20.42
N GLU A 196 -14.41 -12.23 21.57
CA GLU A 196 -15.01 -12.43 22.88
C GLU A 196 -16.13 -11.39 23.15
N LEU A 197 -15.90 -10.14 22.77
CA LEU A 197 -16.91 -9.08 22.89
C LEU A 197 -18.14 -9.36 22.00
N ARG A 198 -17.95 -9.82 20.75
CA ARG A 198 -19.08 -10.20 19.86
C ARG A 198 -19.90 -11.36 20.44
N GLU A 199 -19.25 -12.41 20.89
CA GLU A 199 -19.89 -13.61 21.44
C GLU A 199 -20.67 -13.32 22.72
N ASN A 200 -20.31 -12.29 23.47
CA ASN A 200 -20.93 -11.89 24.73
C ASN A 200 -21.72 -10.58 24.64
N ASN A 201 -22.15 -10.17 23.44
CA ASN A 201 -22.92 -8.92 23.23
C ASN A 201 -22.29 -7.68 23.85
N GLY A 202 -20.95 -7.56 23.80
CA GLY A 202 -20.19 -6.46 24.36
C GLY A 202 -19.95 -6.52 25.88
N GLU A 203 -20.51 -7.51 26.57
CA GLU A 203 -20.44 -7.63 28.03
C GLU A 203 -19.40 -8.68 28.46
N VAL A 204 -18.18 -8.22 28.69
CA VAL A 204 -17.10 -9.02 29.24
C VAL A 204 -16.49 -8.36 30.46
N LYS A 205 -15.98 -9.15 31.42
CA LYS A 205 -15.42 -8.66 32.67
C LYS A 205 -14.23 -7.70 32.43
N ASN A 206 -13.38 -8.03 31.47
CA ASN A 206 -12.14 -7.31 31.16
C ASN A 206 -12.26 -6.63 29.78
N ASN A 207 -13.18 -5.68 29.64
CA ASN A 207 -13.31 -4.91 28.41
C ASN A 207 -12.16 -3.91 28.31
N PHE A 208 -11.30 -4.10 27.31
CA PHE A 208 -10.11 -3.27 27.08
C PHE A 208 -10.48 -1.79 26.88
N PHE A 209 -11.53 -1.49 26.13
CA PHE A 209 -11.93 -0.12 25.85
C PHE A 209 -12.47 0.59 27.10
N LYS A 210 -13.28 -0.11 27.90
CA LYS A 210 -13.72 0.39 29.22
C LYS A 210 -12.52 0.61 30.15
N SER A 211 -11.52 -0.27 30.11
CA SER A 211 -10.31 -0.15 30.92
C SER A 211 -9.43 1.04 30.56
N LEU A 212 -9.46 1.48 29.30
CA LEU A 212 -8.82 2.72 28.85
C LEU A 212 -9.60 3.99 29.28
N GLY A 213 -10.87 3.88 29.68
CA GLY A 213 -11.68 5.01 30.12
C GLY A 213 -12.74 5.48 29.14
N PHE A 214 -12.99 4.76 28.04
CA PHE A 214 -14.07 5.10 27.11
C PHE A 214 -15.45 4.73 27.67
N GLU A 215 -16.46 5.56 27.43
CA GLU A 215 -17.84 5.11 27.41
C GLU A 215 -17.99 4.14 26.23
N TYR A 216 -18.35 2.89 26.52
CA TYR A 216 -18.38 1.82 25.52
C TYR A 216 -19.80 1.38 25.21
N HIS A 217 -20.12 1.34 23.91
CA HIS A 217 -21.37 0.80 23.37
C HIS A 217 -21.09 -0.34 22.40
N TYR A 218 -21.98 -1.35 22.37
CA TYR A 218 -21.92 -2.44 21.42
C TYR A 218 -23.17 -2.46 20.53
N ILE A 219 -22.97 -2.60 19.23
CA ILE A 219 -24.02 -2.79 18.21
C ILE A 219 -23.85 -4.17 17.63
N SER A 220 -24.72 -5.11 18.00
CA SER A 220 -24.67 -6.50 17.57
C SER A 220 -25.06 -6.71 16.10
N ASP A 221 -25.85 -5.79 15.53
CA ASP A 221 -26.24 -5.80 14.12
C ASP A 221 -26.01 -4.42 13.49
N GLY A 222 -24.85 -4.22 12.91
CA GLY A 222 -24.47 -3.01 12.17
C GLY A 222 -25.15 -2.85 10.81
N HIS A 223 -26.17 -3.66 10.51
CA HIS A 223 -27.07 -3.50 9.37
C HIS A 223 -28.48 -3.06 9.78
N ASN A 224 -28.77 -2.99 11.09
CA ASN A 224 -30.01 -2.44 11.61
C ASN A 224 -29.89 -0.91 11.74
N ILE A 225 -30.40 -0.17 10.74
CA ILE A 225 -30.29 1.29 10.66
C ILE A 225 -30.97 1.98 11.87
N GLU A 226 -32.16 1.48 12.31
CA GLU A 226 -32.90 2.08 13.42
C GLU A 226 -32.11 2.00 14.73
N ASN A 227 -31.52 0.84 15.04
CA ASN A 227 -30.70 0.65 16.23
C ASN A 227 -29.44 1.52 16.19
N MET A 228 -28.80 1.63 15.03
CA MET A 228 -27.64 2.53 14.88
C MET A 228 -28.02 4.00 15.09
N ILE A 229 -29.15 4.45 14.52
CA ILE A 229 -29.65 5.83 14.74
C ILE A 229 -29.90 6.10 16.22
N GLU A 230 -30.48 5.14 16.95
CA GLU A 230 -30.72 5.27 18.40
C GLU A 230 -29.42 5.48 19.17
N ILE A 231 -28.42 4.59 18.95
CA ILE A 231 -27.13 4.64 19.65
C ILE A 231 -26.33 5.90 19.26
N PHE A 232 -26.26 6.22 17.97
CA PHE A 232 -25.56 7.43 17.51
C PHE A 232 -26.20 8.70 18.05
N SER A 233 -27.55 8.76 18.13
CA SER A 233 -28.26 9.90 18.71
C SER A 233 -28.02 10.05 20.22
N LYS A 234 -27.82 8.93 20.92
CA LYS A 234 -27.52 8.94 22.36
C LYS A 234 -26.13 9.50 22.65
N VAL A 235 -25.14 9.21 21.81
CA VAL A 235 -23.75 9.63 22.03
C VAL A 235 -23.39 10.94 21.33
N LYS A 236 -24.26 11.43 20.45
CA LYS A 236 -24.11 12.73 19.81
C LYS A 236 -23.98 13.81 20.85
N ASP A 237 -23.07 14.76 20.63
CA ASP A 237 -22.79 15.87 21.51
C ASP A 237 -22.35 15.46 22.94
N SER A 238 -21.78 14.26 23.10
CA SER A 238 -21.11 13.81 24.33
C SER A 238 -20.00 14.80 24.72
N ASP A 239 -19.74 14.94 26.02
CA ASP A 239 -18.66 15.78 26.55
C ASP A 239 -17.39 15.02 26.93
N HIS A 240 -17.33 13.75 26.59
CA HIS A 240 -16.24 12.82 26.89
C HIS A 240 -16.02 11.81 25.75
N PRO A 241 -14.88 11.08 25.75
CA PRO A 241 -14.58 10.07 24.74
C PRO A 241 -15.54 8.87 24.77
N VAL A 242 -16.07 8.53 23.60
CA VAL A 242 -16.98 7.40 23.38
C VAL A 242 -16.39 6.42 22.40
N LEU A 243 -16.55 5.12 22.64
CA LEU A 243 -16.21 4.08 21.68
C LEU A 243 -17.42 3.18 21.40
N ILE A 244 -17.76 3.05 20.12
CA ILE A 244 -18.84 2.18 19.63
C ILE A 244 -18.19 1.01 18.90
N HIS A 245 -18.40 -0.20 19.40
CA HIS A 245 -18.01 -1.44 18.75
C HIS A 245 -19.21 -1.97 17.96
N MET A 246 -19.10 -1.98 16.64
CA MET A 246 -20.21 -2.31 15.74
C MET A 246 -19.84 -3.56 14.92
N HIS A 247 -20.66 -4.60 15.03
CA HIS A 247 -20.50 -5.83 14.23
C HIS A 247 -21.21 -5.69 12.90
N THR A 248 -20.45 -5.88 11.78
CA THR A 248 -20.97 -5.82 10.41
C THR A 248 -20.60 -7.10 9.62
N ILE A 249 -21.17 -7.25 8.46
CA ILE A 249 -20.87 -8.35 7.52
C ILE A 249 -20.15 -7.77 6.31
N LYS A 250 -18.86 -8.10 6.15
CA LYS A 250 -18.10 -7.76 4.96
C LYS A 250 -18.72 -8.43 3.73
N GLY A 251 -18.97 -7.67 2.66
CA GLY A 251 -19.62 -8.20 1.46
C GLY A 251 -21.14 -8.27 1.52
N LYS A 252 -21.79 -7.68 2.53
CA LYS A 252 -23.24 -7.71 2.76
C LYS A 252 -24.07 -7.50 1.51
N GLY A 253 -25.01 -8.42 1.25
CA GLY A 253 -25.92 -8.38 0.11
C GLY A 253 -25.33 -8.98 -1.19
N PHE A 254 -24.10 -9.52 -1.13
CA PHE A 254 -23.51 -10.31 -2.19
C PHE A 254 -22.97 -11.64 -1.64
N LYS A 255 -23.78 -12.68 -1.75
CA LYS A 255 -23.55 -13.96 -1.07
C LYS A 255 -22.15 -14.55 -1.25
N PRO A 256 -21.51 -14.57 -2.45
CA PRO A 256 -20.14 -15.06 -2.59
C PRO A 256 -19.12 -14.31 -1.71
N ALA A 257 -19.28 -12.99 -1.55
CA ALA A 257 -18.38 -12.19 -0.72
C ALA A 257 -18.66 -12.31 0.78
N GLU A 258 -19.89 -12.69 1.17
CA GLU A 258 -20.20 -13.00 2.57
C GLU A 258 -19.61 -14.36 2.99
N GLU A 259 -19.57 -15.33 2.08
CA GLU A 259 -19.09 -16.70 2.32
C GLU A 259 -17.55 -16.80 2.24
N ASP A 260 -16.92 -16.11 1.30
CA ASP A 260 -15.46 -16.05 1.16
C ASP A 260 -15.01 -14.58 1.01
N LYS A 261 -14.60 -13.99 2.12
CA LYS A 261 -14.36 -12.54 2.23
C LYS A 261 -13.04 -12.08 1.60
N GLU A 262 -12.01 -12.95 1.56
CA GLU A 262 -10.64 -12.58 1.16
C GLU A 262 -10.56 -12.18 -0.33
N PRO A 263 -11.05 -12.95 -1.31
CA PRO A 263 -10.98 -12.59 -2.73
C PRO A 263 -11.80 -11.35 -3.08
N PHE A 264 -12.82 -11.04 -2.26
CA PHE A 264 -13.71 -9.89 -2.48
C PHE A 264 -13.34 -8.66 -1.67
N HIS A 265 -12.16 -8.61 -1.05
CA HIS A 265 -11.69 -7.36 -0.44
C HIS A 265 -11.49 -6.29 -1.51
N TRP A 266 -10.80 -6.64 -2.57
CA TRP A 266 -10.57 -5.82 -3.76
C TRP A 266 -10.72 -6.71 -5.00
N ILE A 267 -11.44 -6.25 -6.02
CA ILE A 267 -11.66 -7.02 -7.25
C ILE A 267 -11.18 -6.29 -8.49
N LEU A 268 -10.77 -7.06 -9.49
CA LEU A 268 -10.45 -6.56 -10.83
C LEU A 268 -11.73 -6.22 -11.61
N PRO A 269 -11.65 -5.40 -12.66
CA PRO A 269 -12.77 -5.21 -13.58
C PRO A 269 -13.30 -6.54 -14.12
N ASN A 270 -14.62 -6.67 -14.20
CA ASN A 270 -15.36 -7.84 -14.69
C ASN A 270 -15.17 -9.13 -13.87
N THR A 271 -14.60 -9.09 -12.66
CA THR A 271 -14.43 -10.27 -11.80
C THR A 271 -15.74 -11.01 -11.56
N LEU A 272 -16.84 -10.28 -11.35
CA LEU A 272 -18.14 -10.90 -11.04
C LEU A 272 -18.77 -11.61 -12.23
N ASP A 273 -18.37 -11.27 -13.45
CA ASP A 273 -18.88 -11.91 -14.67
C ASP A 273 -18.21 -13.27 -14.92
N HIS A 274 -17.05 -13.53 -14.27
CA HIS A 274 -16.21 -14.71 -14.46
C HIS A 274 -16.09 -15.61 -13.22
N LEU A 275 -16.97 -15.44 -12.23
CA LEU A 275 -16.92 -16.21 -10.97
C LEU A 275 -17.01 -17.74 -11.15
N ASN A 276 -17.59 -18.20 -12.26
CA ASN A 276 -17.78 -19.63 -12.54
C ASN A 276 -16.82 -20.16 -13.61
N ASP A 277 -15.91 -19.32 -14.10
CA ASP A 277 -14.94 -19.75 -15.12
C ASP A 277 -13.88 -20.65 -14.47
N GLU A 278 -13.38 -21.63 -15.23
CA GLU A 278 -12.27 -22.46 -14.76
C GLU A 278 -11.03 -21.57 -14.54
N VAL A 279 -10.37 -21.74 -13.40
CA VAL A 279 -9.12 -21.04 -13.10
C VAL A 279 -8.07 -21.45 -14.13
N GLN A 280 -7.70 -20.54 -15.00
CA GLN A 280 -6.58 -20.77 -15.93
C GLN A 280 -5.29 -20.93 -15.13
N ALA A 281 -4.39 -21.79 -15.63
CA ALA A 281 -3.05 -21.91 -15.05
C ALA A 281 -2.38 -20.53 -15.02
N GLN A 282 -1.99 -20.08 -13.84
CA GLN A 282 -1.27 -18.82 -13.72
C GLN A 282 0.09 -18.94 -14.42
N GLU A 283 0.44 -17.93 -15.19
CA GLU A 283 1.79 -17.79 -15.72
C GLU A 283 2.81 -17.67 -14.56
N GLU A 284 4.04 -18.11 -14.80
CA GLU A 284 5.11 -17.97 -13.81
C GLU A 284 5.33 -16.48 -13.47
N SER A 285 5.51 -16.17 -12.21
CA SER A 285 5.73 -14.81 -11.71
C SER A 285 6.75 -14.81 -10.57
N TYR A 286 7.26 -13.64 -10.18
CA TYR A 286 8.15 -13.56 -9.01
C TYR A 286 7.47 -14.02 -7.72
N GLU A 287 6.16 -13.84 -7.61
CA GLU A 287 5.36 -14.33 -6.47
C GLU A 287 5.36 -15.86 -6.45
N SER A 288 5.08 -16.52 -7.58
CA SER A 288 5.08 -17.99 -7.67
C SER A 288 6.47 -18.59 -7.44
N ILE A 289 7.51 -17.98 -8.00
CA ILE A 289 8.92 -18.37 -7.80
C ILE A 289 9.32 -18.26 -6.33
N THR A 290 8.93 -17.15 -5.66
CA THR A 290 9.19 -16.94 -4.24
C THR A 290 8.47 -17.99 -3.39
N LYS A 291 7.21 -18.26 -3.69
CA LYS A 291 6.38 -19.27 -3.02
C LYS A 291 7.03 -20.66 -3.11
N ASP A 292 7.46 -21.06 -4.30
CA ASP A 292 8.10 -22.36 -4.51
C ASP A 292 9.45 -22.47 -3.79
N TYR A 293 10.25 -21.40 -3.81
CA TYR A 293 11.51 -21.34 -3.07
C TYR A 293 11.29 -21.53 -1.57
N LEU A 294 10.32 -20.80 -0.97
CA LEU A 294 10.04 -20.87 0.46
C LEU A 294 9.53 -22.26 0.88
N LEU A 295 8.60 -22.84 0.11
CA LEU A 295 8.09 -24.21 0.34
C LEU A 295 9.22 -25.25 0.27
N LYS A 296 10.10 -25.14 -0.74
CA LYS A 296 11.25 -26.01 -0.89
C LYS A 296 12.18 -25.93 0.30
N LYS A 297 12.57 -24.71 0.73
CA LYS A 297 13.47 -24.52 1.90
C LYS A 297 12.87 -25.04 3.20
N ALA A 298 11.58 -24.84 3.42
CA ALA A 298 10.88 -25.37 4.58
C ALA A 298 10.88 -26.91 4.57
N ALA A 299 10.61 -27.53 3.41
CA ALA A 299 10.64 -29.00 3.25
C ALA A 299 12.06 -29.60 3.42
N GLU A 300 13.11 -28.86 3.10
CA GLU A 300 14.51 -29.24 3.33
C GLU A 300 14.93 -29.13 4.80
N GLY A 301 14.04 -28.65 5.69
CA GLY A 301 14.32 -28.48 7.12
C GLY A 301 15.09 -27.21 7.47
N SER A 302 15.14 -26.22 6.57
CA SER A 302 15.67 -24.90 6.87
C SER A 302 14.81 -24.22 7.95
N PRO A 303 15.39 -23.49 8.92
CA PRO A 303 14.61 -22.72 9.89
C PRO A 303 14.05 -21.41 9.28
N ILE A 304 13.54 -21.49 8.04
CA ILE A 304 12.98 -20.36 7.31
C ILE A 304 11.58 -20.02 7.82
N VAL A 305 11.26 -18.74 7.88
CA VAL A 305 9.93 -18.24 8.25
C VAL A 305 9.49 -17.18 7.23
N ALA A 306 8.40 -17.46 6.52
CA ALA A 306 7.73 -16.48 5.68
C ALA A 306 6.87 -15.57 6.55
N MET A 307 7.06 -14.25 6.44
CA MET A 307 6.38 -13.26 7.27
C MET A 307 5.70 -12.20 6.40
N ASN A 308 4.56 -11.71 6.84
CA ASN A 308 3.91 -10.53 6.25
C ASN A 308 3.08 -9.76 7.30
N ALA A 309 2.57 -8.59 6.89
CA ALA A 309 1.70 -7.73 7.68
C ALA A 309 0.33 -7.60 6.99
N ALA A 310 -0.54 -8.60 7.16
CA ALA A 310 -1.94 -8.67 6.71
C ALA A 310 -2.17 -8.57 5.18
N THR A 311 -1.14 -8.71 4.36
CA THR A 311 -1.22 -8.60 2.89
C THR A 311 -0.72 -9.84 2.13
N PRO A 312 -1.04 -11.08 2.55
CA PRO A 312 -0.45 -12.28 1.94
C PRO A 312 -0.79 -12.42 0.45
N GLY A 313 -1.96 -11.97 0.02
CA GLY A 313 -2.40 -12.04 -1.38
C GLY A 313 -1.50 -11.27 -2.35
N VAL A 314 -0.84 -10.19 -1.89
CA VAL A 314 0.12 -9.40 -2.70
C VAL A 314 1.31 -10.25 -3.16
N PHE A 315 1.70 -11.24 -2.36
CA PHE A 315 2.85 -12.10 -2.60
C PHE A 315 2.47 -13.48 -3.15
N GLY A 316 1.20 -13.67 -3.51
CA GLY A 316 0.69 -14.97 -3.92
C GLY A 316 0.65 -16.00 -2.77
N TRP A 317 0.75 -15.57 -1.50
CA TRP A 317 0.72 -16.46 -0.33
C TRP A 317 -0.72 -16.77 0.08
N ASP A 318 -1.38 -17.53 -0.81
CA ASP A 318 -2.75 -17.97 -0.66
C ASP A 318 -2.94 -18.90 0.55
N LYS A 319 -4.18 -19.26 0.83
CA LYS A 319 -4.52 -20.12 1.97
C LYS A 319 -3.85 -21.50 1.90
N GLU A 320 -3.65 -22.04 0.69
CA GLU A 320 -2.97 -23.31 0.49
C GLU A 320 -1.49 -23.21 0.88
N PHE A 321 -0.81 -22.15 0.41
CA PHE A 321 0.58 -21.87 0.80
C PHE A 321 0.71 -21.71 2.31
N ARG A 322 -0.13 -20.88 2.93
CA ARG A 322 -0.10 -20.64 4.39
C ARG A 322 -0.26 -21.95 5.17
N ASN A 323 -1.19 -22.82 4.75
CA ASN A 323 -1.38 -24.13 5.36
C ASN A 323 -0.17 -25.05 5.18
N LYS A 324 0.45 -25.09 3.99
CA LYS A 324 1.65 -25.91 3.72
C LYS A 324 2.86 -25.43 4.53
N MET A 325 3.04 -24.12 4.68
CA MET A 325 4.11 -23.55 5.50
C MET A 325 3.91 -23.82 7.00
N GLY A 326 2.67 -23.89 7.49
CA GLY A 326 2.36 -24.18 8.89
C GLY A 326 3.12 -23.28 9.86
N SER A 327 3.95 -23.84 10.74
CA SER A 327 4.76 -23.07 11.72
C SER A 327 5.88 -22.24 11.09
N HIS A 328 6.13 -22.41 9.80
CA HIS A 328 7.06 -21.59 9.02
C HIS A 328 6.39 -20.36 8.39
N TYR A 329 5.15 -20.05 8.77
CA TYR A 329 4.43 -18.87 8.33
C TYR A 329 3.98 -18.02 9.52
N VAL A 330 4.13 -16.70 9.40
CA VAL A 330 3.67 -15.73 10.40
C VAL A 330 3.03 -14.53 9.71
N ASP A 331 1.79 -14.27 10.04
CA ASP A 331 1.13 -12.99 9.77
C ASP A 331 1.02 -12.21 11.08
N VAL A 332 1.52 -10.99 11.12
CA VAL A 332 1.53 -10.17 12.34
C VAL A 332 0.32 -9.23 12.44
N GLY A 333 -0.64 -9.33 11.51
CA GLY A 333 -1.69 -8.32 11.34
C GLY A 333 -1.14 -7.07 10.64
N ILE A 334 -1.90 -5.98 10.65
CA ILE A 334 -1.45 -4.72 10.04
C ILE A 334 -0.45 -4.02 10.99
N ALA A 335 0.79 -4.54 11.02
CA ALA A 335 1.81 -4.11 11.98
C ALA A 335 3.24 -4.27 11.40
N GLU A 336 3.59 -3.44 10.41
CA GLU A 336 4.87 -3.51 9.70
C GLU A 336 6.06 -3.30 10.65
N GLN A 337 5.94 -2.41 11.65
CA GLN A 337 6.97 -2.21 12.68
C GLN A 337 7.24 -3.51 13.45
N GLN A 338 6.17 -4.19 13.89
CA GLN A 338 6.27 -5.49 14.56
C GLN A 338 6.90 -6.54 13.64
N ALA A 339 6.55 -6.55 12.35
CA ALA A 339 7.11 -7.50 11.38
C ALA A 339 8.63 -7.37 11.27
N VAL A 340 9.15 -6.15 11.13
CA VAL A 340 10.60 -5.90 11.01
C VAL A 340 11.32 -6.22 12.32
N ALA A 341 10.81 -5.77 13.47
CA ALA A 341 11.41 -6.07 14.78
C ALA A 341 11.40 -7.58 15.07
N MET A 342 10.31 -8.28 14.75
CA MET A 342 10.21 -9.73 14.91
C MET A 342 11.16 -10.47 13.97
N ALA A 343 11.30 -10.04 12.71
CA ALA A 343 12.26 -10.61 11.76
C ALA A 343 13.69 -10.49 12.29
N SER A 344 14.04 -9.34 12.88
CA SER A 344 15.32 -9.12 13.56
C SER A 344 15.53 -10.12 14.70
N GLY A 345 14.52 -10.31 15.55
CA GLY A 345 14.58 -11.27 16.66
C GLY A 345 14.75 -12.72 16.21
N ILE A 346 14.04 -13.13 15.14
CA ILE A 346 14.16 -14.46 14.53
C ILE A 346 15.58 -14.65 13.99
N ALA A 347 16.10 -13.68 13.23
CA ALA A 347 17.44 -13.72 12.65
C ALA A 347 18.52 -13.78 13.75
N LYS A 348 18.36 -13.01 14.84
CA LYS A 348 19.27 -13.04 15.99
C LYS A 348 19.36 -14.42 16.65
N ARG A 349 18.29 -15.20 16.61
CA ARG A 349 18.23 -16.56 17.14
C ARG A 349 18.76 -17.62 16.18
N GLY A 350 19.09 -17.23 14.94
CA GLY A 350 19.57 -18.11 13.87
C GLY A 350 18.47 -18.64 12.94
N GLY A 351 17.25 -18.16 13.08
CA GLY A 351 16.18 -18.39 12.10
C GLY A 351 16.39 -17.56 10.84
N LYS A 352 15.77 -17.96 9.75
CA LYS A 352 15.86 -17.31 8.42
C LYS A 352 14.53 -16.61 8.13
N ALA A 353 14.38 -15.38 8.63
CA ALA A 353 13.19 -14.57 8.41
C ALA A 353 13.18 -14.01 6.97
N VAL A 354 12.07 -14.23 6.25
CA VAL A 354 11.80 -13.65 4.93
C VAL A 354 10.49 -12.87 5.04
N LEU A 355 10.59 -11.54 5.07
CA LEU A 355 9.47 -10.63 5.17
C LEU A 355 9.07 -10.11 3.79
N GLY A 356 7.87 -10.48 3.30
CA GLY A 356 7.23 -9.85 2.15
C GLY A 356 6.50 -8.58 2.58
N VAL A 357 6.75 -7.48 1.89
CA VAL A 357 6.11 -6.19 2.16
C VAL A 357 6.02 -5.34 0.89
N MET A 358 4.95 -4.56 0.74
CA MET A 358 4.84 -3.59 -0.35
C MET A 358 5.77 -2.40 -0.12
N SER A 359 6.32 -1.87 -1.23
CA SER A 359 7.17 -0.67 -1.23
C SER A 359 6.51 0.52 -0.49
N SER A 360 5.21 0.75 -0.71
CA SER A 360 4.46 1.80 -0.02
C SER A 360 4.31 1.56 1.49
N PHE A 361 4.26 0.30 1.96
CA PHE A 361 3.97 -0.01 3.36
C PHE A 361 5.22 -0.10 4.22
N ILE A 362 6.38 -0.48 3.64
CA ILE A 362 7.63 -0.56 4.41
C ILE A 362 8.07 0.79 5.01
N GLN A 363 7.62 1.91 4.43
CA GLN A 363 7.93 3.24 4.95
C GLN A 363 7.49 3.44 6.39
N ARG A 364 6.44 2.73 6.84
CA ARG A 364 5.94 2.78 8.23
C ARG A 364 6.95 2.23 9.24
N ALA A 365 7.86 1.36 8.82
CA ALA A 365 8.81 0.66 9.66
C ALA A 365 10.26 1.20 9.55
N TYR A 366 10.45 2.44 9.11
CA TYR A 366 11.78 3.01 8.92
C TYR A 366 12.65 2.95 10.18
N ASP A 367 12.09 3.28 11.34
CA ASP A 367 12.82 3.23 12.62
C ASP A 367 13.27 1.79 12.92
N GLN A 368 12.38 0.80 12.77
CA GLN A 368 12.71 -0.61 13.02
C GLN A 368 13.72 -1.16 12.02
N LEU A 369 13.67 -0.72 10.75
CA LEU A 369 14.71 -1.05 9.75
C LEU A 369 16.08 -0.54 10.21
N SER A 370 16.15 0.71 10.69
CA SER A 370 17.41 1.33 11.09
C SER A 370 17.90 0.84 12.45
N GLN A 371 17.04 0.84 13.48
CA GLN A 371 17.42 0.61 14.88
C GLN A 371 17.38 -0.87 15.25
N ASP A 372 16.28 -1.55 14.96
CA ASP A 372 16.12 -2.94 15.41
C ASP A 372 16.83 -3.94 14.50
N LEU A 373 16.90 -3.66 13.21
CA LEU A 373 17.45 -4.57 12.21
C LEU A 373 18.89 -4.23 11.81
N ALA A 374 19.11 -3.06 11.16
CA ALA A 374 20.38 -2.73 10.52
C ALA A 374 21.49 -2.36 11.52
N LEU A 375 21.18 -1.58 12.55
CA LEU A 375 22.13 -1.26 13.62
C LEU A 375 22.67 -2.52 14.30
N ASN A 376 21.84 -3.55 14.42
CA ASN A 376 22.18 -4.84 15.01
C ASN A 376 22.76 -5.84 13.99
N SER A 377 22.85 -5.49 12.72
CA SER A 377 23.33 -6.36 11.62
C SER A 377 22.68 -7.75 11.62
N ASN A 378 21.39 -7.83 11.94
CA ASN A 378 20.68 -9.12 11.99
C ASN A 378 20.26 -9.56 10.57
N PRO A 379 20.62 -10.77 10.12
CA PRO A 379 20.51 -11.20 8.72
C PRO A 379 19.10 -11.65 8.33
N ALA A 380 18.13 -10.73 8.35
CA ALA A 380 16.80 -10.98 7.80
C ALA A 380 16.76 -10.58 6.32
N THR A 381 15.92 -11.27 5.55
CA THR A 381 15.60 -10.96 4.15
C THR A 381 14.27 -10.21 4.07
N LEU A 382 14.26 -9.07 3.37
CA LEU A 382 13.06 -8.30 3.09
C LEU A 382 12.81 -8.32 1.57
N LEU A 383 11.63 -8.74 1.15
CA LEU A 383 11.20 -8.74 -0.24
C LEU A 383 10.29 -7.53 -0.45
N ILE A 384 10.79 -6.52 -1.15
CA ILE A 384 10.07 -5.28 -1.42
C ILE A 384 9.35 -5.41 -2.75
N PHE A 385 8.04 -5.66 -2.66
CA PHE A 385 7.18 -5.82 -3.84
C PHE A 385 6.58 -4.48 -4.28
N TRP A 386 6.24 -4.39 -5.54
CA TRP A 386 5.53 -3.28 -6.18
C TRP A 386 6.30 -1.94 -6.13
N GLY A 387 7.63 -1.99 -5.99
CA GLY A 387 8.45 -0.78 -6.12
C GLY A 387 8.47 -0.29 -7.56
N GLY A 388 8.22 1.02 -7.78
CA GLY A 388 8.33 1.64 -9.10
C GLY A 388 7.28 2.70 -9.41
N ILE A 389 7.44 3.34 -10.58
CA ILE A 389 6.51 4.32 -11.12
C ILE A 389 5.25 3.60 -11.60
N SER A 390 4.09 4.02 -11.10
CA SER A 390 2.82 3.39 -11.39
C SER A 390 1.70 4.43 -11.53
N GLY A 391 0.59 4.04 -12.15
CA GLY A 391 -0.64 4.82 -12.20
C GLY A 391 -1.50 4.71 -10.93
N ALA A 392 -0.90 4.44 -9.78
CA ALA A 392 -1.59 4.33 -8.51
C ALA A 392 -2.16 5.66 -8.02
N ASP A 393 -3.06 5.61 -7.05
CA ASP A 393 -3.52 6.81 -6.35
C ASP A 393 -2.43 7.37 -5.42
N ALA A 394 -2.57 8.64 -5.03
CA ALA A 394 -1.57 9.36 -4.25
C ALA A 394 -1.25 8.72 -2.89
N THR A 395 -2.10 7.84 -2.37
CA THR A 395 -1.93 7.18 -1.08
C THR A 395 -1.11 5.88 -1.16
N HIS A 396 -0.90 5.34 -2.38
CA HIS A 396 -0.20 4.07 -2.61
C HIS A 396 0.95 4.21 -3.61
N LEU A 397 1.65 5.35 -3.60
CA LEU A 397 2.85 5.53 -4.42
C LEU A 397 3.98 4.63 -3.94
N CYS A 398 4.68 4.01 -4.88
CA CYS A 398 5.70 3.00 -4.63
C CYS A 398 7.10 3.44 -5.12
N THR A 399 7.39 4.75 -5.12
CA THR A 399 8.66 5.32 -5.59
C THR A 399 9.64 5.68 -4.48
N PHE A 400 9.21 5.64 -3.20
CA PHE A 400 9.99 6.12 -2.05
C PHE A 400 10.93 5.09 -1.42
N ASP A 401 10.84 3.81 -1.80
CA ASP A 401 11.60 2.71 -1.19
C ASP A 401 13.12 2.83 -1.42
N ILE A 402 13.55 3.28 -2.61
CA ILE A 402 14.97 3.45 -2.93
C ILE A 402 15.63 4.45 -1.97
N PRO A 403 15.20 5.72 -1.87
CA PRO A 403 15.79 6.66 -0.93
C PRO A 403 15.61 6.25 0.53
N LEU A 404 14.47 5.66 0.89
CA LEU A 404 14.17 5.28 2.26
C LEU A 404 15.10 4.17 2.78
N ILE A 405 15.29 3.09 2.04
CA ILE A 405 16.06 1.92 2.49
C ILE A 405 17.56 2.14 2.27
N SER A 406 17.93 2.74 1.14
CA SER A 406 19.32 2.83 0.74
C SER A 406 20.18 3.82 1.54
N ASN A 407 19.58 4.66 2.39
CA ASN A 407 20.32 5.56 3.28
C ASN A 407 20.63 4.93 4.66
N ILE A 408 20.11 3.73 4.96
CA ILE A 408 20.33 3.06 6.24
C ILE A 408 21.69 2.34 6.22
N PRO A 409 22.61 2.65 7.15
CA PRO A 409 23.88 1.94 7.26
C PRO A 409 23.68 0.44 7.53
N ASN A 410 24.61 -0.41 7.08
CA ASN A 410 24.61 -1.87 7.21
C ASN A 410 23.44 -2.58 6.48
N MET A 411 22.56 -1.86 5.83
CA MET A 411 21.53 -2.45 4.99
C MET A 411 22.09 -2.75 3.59
N VAL A 412 21.88 -3.94 3.07
CA VAL A 412 22.11 -4.28 1.66
C VAL A 412 20.78 -4.19 0.94
N TYR A 413 20.74 -3.45 -0.17
CA TYR A 413 19.53 -3.36 -0.99
C TYR A 413 19.85 -3.71 -2.43
N LEU A 414 19.24 -4.81 -2.91
CA LEU A 414 19.48 -5.41 -4.22
C LEU A 414 18.32 -5.13 -5.17
N ALA A 415 18.63 -5.02 -6.46
CA ALA A 415 17.65 -4.87 -7.54
C ALA A 415 17.98 -5.84 -8.69
N PRO A 416 17.40 -7.04 -8.71
CA PRO A 416 17.57 -7.99 -9.79
C PRO A 416 16.93 -7.47 -11.08
N THR A 417 17.50 -7.88 -12.23
CA THR A 417 16.97 -7.55 -13.56
C THR A 417 16.24 -8.72 -14.20
N CYS A 418 16.39 -9.94 -13.69
CA CYS A 418 15.79 -11.16 -14.22
C CYS A 418 15.61 -12.22 -13.13
N LYS A 419 14.89 -13.29 -13.46
CA LYS A 419 14.60 -14.44 -12.59
C LYS A 419 15.87 -15.08 -12.00
N GLU A 420 16.89 -15.29 -12.81
CA GLU A 420 18.11 -15.97 -12.38
C GLU A 420 18.88 -15.12 -11.34
N GLU A 421 18.97 -13.79 -11.56
CA GLU A 421 19.54 -12.88 -10.57
C GLU A 421 18.70 -12.85 -9.28
N TYR A 422 17.37 -12.78 -9.41
CA TYR A 422 16.47 -12.79 -8.26
C TYR A 422 16.64 -14.04 -7.40
N LEU A 423 16.60 -15.23 -8.01
CA LEU A 423 16.78 -16.48 -7.28
C LEU A 423 18.15 -16.57 -6.62
N ARG A 424 19.21 -16.11 -7.29
CA ARG A 424 20.56 -16.09 -6.72
C ARG A 424 20.69 -15.10 -5.55
N MET A 425 20.12 -13.91 -5.67
CA MET A 425 20.07 -12.90 -4.61
C MET A 425 19.27 -13.41 -3.40
N LEU A 426 18.11 -14.02 -3.65
CA LEU A 426 17.25 -14.59 -2.61
C LEU A 426 17.98 -15.72 -1.87
N ASP A 427 18.58 -16.66 -2.60
CA ASP A 427 19.31 -17.78 -1.98
C ASP A 427 20.54 -17.30 -1.18
N TRP A 428 21.30 -16.34 -1.72
CA TRP A 428 22.39 -15.71 -0.99
C TRP A 428 21.89 -15.00 0.27
N SER A 429 20.85 -14.16 0.16
CA SER A 429 20.30 -13.41 1.27
C SER A 429 19.83 -14.32 2.42
N VAL A 430 19.16 -15.42 2.12
CA VAL A 430 18.65 -16.38 3.11
C VAL A 430 19.81 -17.16 3.77
N ASN A 431 20.87 -17.49 3.04
CA ASN A 431 21.93 -18.36 3.54
C ASN A 431 23.07 -17.61 4.28
N GLN A 432 23.30 -16.32 4.00
CA GLN A 432 24.31 -15.51 4.70
C GLN A 432 23.88 -15.20 6.15
N ASN A 433 24.84 -14.74 7.00
CA ASN A 433 24.61 -14.52 8.43
C ASN A 433 25.11 -13.15 8.93
N ASP A 434 25.43 -12.23 8.03
CA ASP A 434 26.18 -11.03 8.38
C ASP A 434 25.35 -9.75 8.37
N LEU A 435 24.46 -9.57 7.39
CA LEU A 435 23.77 -8.31 7.13
C LEU A 435 22.28 -8.50 6.79
N PRO A 436 21.41 -7.55 7.15
CA PRO A 436 20.06 -7.52 6.62
C PRO A 436 20.07 -7.17 5.14
N VAL A 437 19.26 -7.87 4.36
CA VAL A 437 19.18 -7.73 2.90
C VAL A 437 17.75 -7.43 2.49
N ALA A 438 17.56 -6.32 1.78
CA ALA A 438 16.34 -6.04 1.04
C ALA A 438 16.54 -6.41 -0.44
N ILE A 439 15.53 -6.98 -1.08
CA ILE A 439 15.50 -7.27 -2.52
C ILE A 439 14.28 -6.57 -3.10
N ARG A 440 14.49 -5.67 -4.05
CA ARG A 440 13.43 -4.97 -4.77
C ARG A 440 12.94 -5.87 -5.89
N VAL A 441 11.81 -6.54 -5.65
CA VAL A 441 11.27 -7.55 -6.57
C VAL A 441 10.69 -6.86 -7.81
N PRO A 442 11.16 -7.20 -9.03
CA PRO A 442 10.64 -6.60 -10.25
C PRO A 442 9.17 -6.95 -10.48
N PHE A 443 8.46 -6.07 -11.17
CA PHE A 443 7.03 -6.27 -11.46
C PHE A 443 6.80 -7.24 -12.63
N VAL A 444 7.67 -7.19 -13.64
CA VAL A 444 7.58 -8.02 -14.85
C VAL A 444 8.66 -9.07 -14.82
N LEU A 445 8.26 -10.34 -14.97
CA LEU A 445 9.20 -11.45 -15.05
C LEU A 445 9.95 -11.40 -16.37
N THR A 446 11.28 -11.42 -16.27
CA THR A 446 12.22 -11.58 -17.40
C THR A 446 13.17 -12.72 -17.12
N GLU A 447 13.64 -13.41 -18.15
CA GLU A 447 14.56 -14.54 -18.04
C GLU A 447 15.71 -14.37 -19.03
N THR A 448 16.90 -14.78 -18.61
CA THR A 448 18.09 -14.87 -19.49
C THR A 448 18.35 -16.29 -19.96
N GLY A 449 17.84 -17.29 -19.25
CA GLY A 449 18.12 -18.70 -19.46
C GLY A 449 19.53 -19.14 -19.02
N GLU A 450 20.31 -18.22 -18.42
CA GLU A 450 21.66 -18.48 -17.93
C GLU A 450 21.72 -18.36 -16.41
N GLU A 451 22.28 -19.34 -15.72
CA GLU A 451 22.46 -19.33 -14.26
C GLU A 451 23.32 -18.14 -13.83
N ASP A 452 22.82 -17.33 -12.89
CA ASP A 452 23.65 -16.29 -12.26
C ASP A 452 24.59 -16.90 -11.21
N LYS A 453 25.91 -16.77 -11.46
CA LYS A 453 27.00 -17.28 -10.59
C LYS A 453 27.64 -16.18 -9.75
N THR A 454 27.00 -15.03 -9.63
CA THR A 454 27.54 -13.88 -8.89
C THR A 454 27.71 -14.22 -7.42
N ASP A 455 28.84 -13.80 -6.87
CA ASP A 455 29.08 -13.78 -5.43
C ASP A 455 28.60 -12.44 -4.86
N TYR A 456 27.39 -12.41 -4.27
CA TYR A 456 26.81 -11.22 -3.68
C TYR A 456 27.43 -10.83 -2.33
N SER A 457 28.35 -11.62 -1.76
CA SER A 457 29.13 -11.24 -0.58
C SER A 457 30.15 -10.12 -0.91
N VAL A 458 30.52 -9.98 -2.17
CA VAL A 458 31.33 -8.87 -2.66
C VAL A 458 30.40 -7.70 -2.96
N LEU A 459 30.16 -6.86 -1.94
CA LEU A 459 29.15 -5.81 -2.00
C LEU A 459 29.47 -4.74 -3.04
N ASN A 460 28.41 -4.14 -3.59
CA ASN A 460 28.43 -3.00 -4.51
C ASN A 460 29.20 -3.23 -5.82
N LYS A 461 29.43 -4.48 -6.24
CA LYS A 461 30.04 -4.78 -7.54
C LYS A 461 29.02 -4.79 -8.66
N TYR A 462 29.27 -3.95 -9.66
CA TYR A 462 28.42 -3.80 -10.84
C TYR A 462 28.85 -4.79 -11.94
N LYS A 463 27.92 -5.10 -12.85
CA LYS A 463 28.18 -5.93 -14.03
C LYS A 463 28.15 -5.08 -15.28
N VAL A 464 29.29 -5.00 -15.98
CA VAL A 464 29.30 -4.50 -17.35
C VAL A 464 28.73 -5.62 -18.23
N VAL A 465 27.53 -5.39 -18.75
CA VAL A 465 26.82 -6.38 -19.58
C VAL A 465 27.28 -6.25 -21.04
N GLU A 466 27.46 -5.03 -21.50
CA GLU A 466 27.95 -4.72 -22.82
C GLU A 466 28.93 -3.55 -22.77
N GLN A 467 30.14 -3.77 -23.33
CA GLN A 467 31.17 -2.72 -23.36
C GLN A 467 30.98 -1.78 -24.55
N GLY A 468 31.20 -0.52 -24.31
CA GLY A 468 31.16 0.55 -25.29
C GLY A 468 32.09 1.70 -24.91
N GLU A 469 31.81 2.90 -25.43
CA GLU A 469 32.57 4.12 -25.18
C GLU A 469 31.69 5.38 -25.20
N LYS A 470 32.22 6.50 -24.74
CA LYS A 470 31.60 7.84 -24.68
C LYS A 470 30.45 7.98 -23.69
N VAL A 471 29.49 7.07 -23.71
CA VAL A 471 28.31 7.08 -22.84
C VAL A 471 28.26 5.76 -22.07
N ALA A 472 28.09 5.84 -20.73
CA ALA A 472 27.81 4.69 -19.90
C ALA A 472 26.36 4.80 -19.37
N ILE A 473 25.61 3.73 -19.54
CA ILE A 473 24.21 3.59 -19.09
C ILE A 473 24.22 2.67 -17.89
N VAL A 474 23.88 3.20 -16.71
CA VAL A 474 23.75 2.44 -15.46
C VAL A 474 22.25 2.30 -15.19
N ALA A 475 21.70 1.15 -15.52
CA ALA A 475 20.26 0.91 -15.47
C ALA A 475 19.91 -0.06 -14.34
N LEU A 476 19.06 0.41 -13.41
CA LEU A 476 18.75 -0.29 -12.16
C LEU A 476 17.50 -1.17 -12.30
N GLY A 477 17.61 -2.44 -11.90
CA GLY A 477 16.46 -3.34 -11.71
C GLY A 477 15.55 -3.41 -12.93
N SER A 478 14.27 -3.12 -12.75
CA SER A 478 13.24 -3.13 -13.80
C SER A 478 13.51 -2.16 -14.97
N PHE A 479 14.34 -1.12 -14.77
CA PHE A 479 14.73 -0.21 -15.86
C PHE A 479 15.94 -0.71 -16.66
N PHE A 480 16.44 -1.91 -16.39
CA PHE A 480 17.56 -2.46 -17.15
C PHE A 480 17.22 -2.68 -18.64
N GLU A 481 16.04 -3.18 -18.96
CA GLU A 481 15.60 -3.34 -20.35
C GLU A 481 15.42 -1.98 -21.05
N LYS A 482 14.92 -0.98 -20.35
CA LYS A 482 14.91 0.41 -20.87
C LYS A 482 16.33 0.90 -21.20
N GLY A 483 17.31 0.60 -20.36
CA GLY A 483 18.72 0.89 -20.62
C GLY A 483 19.24 0.21 -21.89
N ARG A 484 18.82 -1.04 -22.16
CA ARG A 484 19.15 -1.78 -23.39
C ARG A 484 18.52 -1.12 -24.63
N GLU A 485 17.26 -0.70 -24.54
CA GLU A 485 16.55 0.00 -25.62
C GLU A 485 17.18 1.36 -25.93
N VAL A 486 17.52 2.15 -24.91
CA VAL A 486 18.22 3.44 -25.06
C VAL A 486 19.59 3.25 -25.73
N LYS A 487 20.37 2.23 -25.33
CA LYS A 487 21.63 1.88 -25.97
C LYS A 487 21.46 1.54 -27.45
N ALA A 488 20.45 0.73 -27.77
CA ALA A 488 20.15 0.35 -29.17
C ALA A 488 19.80 1.61 -30.00
N LEU A 489 19.01 2.49 -29.46
CA LEU A 489 18.58 3.73 -30.12
C LEU A 489 19.75 4.73 -30.32
N LEU A 490 20.65 4.85 -29.33
CA LEU A 490 21.90 5.62 -29.48
C LEU A 490 22.79 5.07 -30.61
N LYS A 491 22.87 3.73 -30.72
CA LYS A 491 23.65 3.09 -31.80
C LYS A 491 23.02 3.32 -33.16
N GLU A 492 21.69 3.14 -33.26
CA GLU A 492 20.95 3.28 -34.52
C GLU A 492 20.96 4.75 -35.02
N LYS A 493 20.57 5.71 -34.18
CA LYS A 493 20.36 7.09 -34.62
C LYS A 493 21.63 7.94 -34.64
N HIS A 494 22.61 7.65 -33.75
CA HIS A 494 23.79 8.50 -33.54
C HIS A 494 25.13 7.75 -33.71
N ASN A 495 25.11 6.47 -34.01
CA ASN A 495 26.29 5.62 -34.10
C ASN A 495 27.17 5.60 -32.84
N ILE A 496 26.55 5.78 -31.66
CA ILE A 496 27.20 5.73 -30.36
C ILE A 496 26.99 4.32 -29.79
N ASN A 497 28.08 3.60 -29.54
CA ASN A 497 28.06 2.33 -28.85
C ASN A 497 28.28 2.54 -27.36
N ALA A 498 27.21 2.76 -26.60
CA ALA A 498 27.28 2.99 -25.16
C ALA A 498 27.64 1.72 -24.37
N THR A 499 28.30 1.88 -23.23
CA THR A 499 28.46 0.80 -22.24
C THR A 499 27.15 0.60 -21.49
N LEU A 500 26.69 -0.64 -21.34
CA LEU A 500 25.51 -0.98 -20.54
C LEU A 500 25.93 -1.70 -19.24
N ILE A 501 25.51 -1.16 -18.10
CA ILE A 501 25.89 -1.60 -16.76
C ILE A 501 24.65 -1.94 -15.95
N ASN A 502 24.65 -3.13 -15.34
CA ASN A 502 23.71 -3.54 -14.31
C ASN A 502 24.35 -3.32 -12.93
N PRO A 503 23.88 -2.36 -12.12
CA PRO A 503 24.47 -2.08 -10.81
C PRO A 503 24.14 -3.14 -9.77
N ARG A 504 23.00 -3.84 -9.85
CA ARG A 504 22.53 -4.88 -8.92
C ARG A 504 22.30 -4.39 -7.48
N PHE A 505 23.12 -3.47 -7.00
CA PHE A 505 23.09 -2.89 -5.64
C PHE A 505 22.57 -1.45 -5.69
N ILE A 506 21.63 -1.14 -4.79
CA ILE A 506 21.09 0.21 -4.64
C ILE A 506 21.89 1.00 -3.56
N THR A 507 22.41 0.30 -2.55
CA THR A 507 22.98 0.91 -1.34
C THR A 507 24.35 1.56 -1.53
N GLY A 508 25.13 1.11 -2.51
CA GLY A 508 26.47 1.64 -2.74
C GLY A 508 26.83 1.77 -4.22
N VAL A 509 28.07 2.20 -4.48
CA VAL A 509 28.59 2.34 -5.83
C VAL A 509 29.87 1.50 -6.01
N ASP A 510 30.11 1.03 -7.21
CA ASP A 510 31.37 0.38 -7.61
C ASP A 510 32.38 1.45 -7.98
N GLU A 511 33.08 1.98 -6.97
CA GLU A 511 34.06 3.06 -7.16
C GLU A 511 35.14 2.72 -8.18
N GLU A 512 35.62 1.47 -8.21
CA GLU A 512 36.63 1.01 -9.15
C GLU A 512 36.11 1.06 -10.59
N LEU A 513 34.91 0.56 -10.85
CA LEU A 513 34.30 0.62 -12.17
C LEU A 513 34.03 2.08 -12.57
N LEU A 514 33.44 2.88 -11.69
CA LEU A 514 33.15 4.28 -12.00
C LEU A 514 34.42 5.09 -12.28
N GLU A 515 35.53 4.84 -11.58
CA GLU A 515 36.82 5.46 -11.87
C GLU A 515 37.35 5.07 -13.25
N ASN A 516 37.24 3.76 -13.60
CA ASN A 516 37.68 3.26 -14.90
C ASN A 516 36.86 3.84 -16.07
N LEU A 517 35.59 4.18 -15.88
CA LEU A 517 34.77 4.81 -16.92
C LEU A 517 35.32 6.17 -17.35
N LYS A 518 36.03 6.91 -16.49
CA LYS A 518 36.64 8.21 -16.83
C LYS A 518 37.65 8.13 -17.99
N GLN A 519 38.18 6.95 -18.30
CA GLN A 519 39.18 6.78 -19.36
C GLN A 519 38.58 6.90 -20.77
N ASN A 520 37.35 6.41 -20.98
CA ASN A 520 36.75 6.30 -22.30
C ASN A 520 35.31 6.84 -22.39
N HIS A 521 34.79 7.42 -21.31
CA HIS A 521 33.43 7.97 -21.24
C HIS A 521 33.46 9.43 -20.82
N SER A 522 32.55 10.22 -21.35
CA SER A 522 32.35 11.63 -20.97
C SER A 522 30.97 11.88 -20.34
N VAL A 523 30.05 10.93 -20.54
CA VAL A 523 28.69 10.99 -20.01
C VAL A 523 28.34 9.66 -19.32
N VAL A 524 27.77 9.76 -18.12
CA VAL A 524 27.11 8.65 -17.41
C VAL A 524 25.65 8.99 -17.26
N ILE A 525 24.77 8.08 -17.59
CA ILE A 525 23.35 8.20 -17.26
C ILE A 525 22.95 7.13 -16.27
N THR A 526 22.02 7.46 -15.39
CA THR A 526 21.38 6.50 -14.49
C THR A 526 19.90 6.41 -14.81
N LEU A 527 19.38 5.18 -14.79
CA LEU A 527 17.97 4.91 -14.99
C LEU A 527 17.45 4.16 -13.77
N GLU A 528 16.48 4.76 -13.07
CA GLU A 528 15.80 4.15 -11.92
C GLU A 528 14.28 4.43 -11.98
N ASP A 529 13.47 3.48 -11.60
CA ASP A 529 12.02 3.61 -11.50
C ASP A 529 11.56 4.08 -10.10
N GLY A 530 12.46 4.70 -9.36
CA GLY A 530 12.25 5.34 -8.07
C GLY A 530 12.33 6.86 -8.16
N GLU A 531 12.14 7.52 -7.01
CA GLU A 531 12.28 8.97 -6.87
C GLU A 531 13.75 9.40 -6.99
N LEU A 532 14.00 10.48 -7.75
CA LEU A 532 15.35 11.00 -7.95
C LEU A 532 15.96 11.60 -6.68
N ASP A 533 15.14 12.34 -5.89
CA ASP A 533 15.60 12.96 -4.64
C ASP A 533 16.02 11.89 -3.62
N GLY A 534 17.29 11.80 -3.30
CA GLY A 534 17.88 10.77 -2.46
C GLY A 534 18.01 9.40 -3.14
N GLY A 535 17.72 9.31 -4.45
CA GLY A 535 17.71 8.09 -5.24
C GLY A 535 19.10 7.51 -5.51
N PHE A 536 19.12 6.46 -6.33
CA PHE A 536 20.33 5.76 -6.72
C PHE A 536 21.26 6.64 -7.57
N GLY A 537 20.69 7.39 -8.53
CA GLY A 537 21.48 8.24 -9.44
C GLY A 537 22.25 9.35 -8.74
N GLU A 538 21.72 9.90 -7.64
CA GLU A 538 22.43 10.92 -6.86
C GLU A 538 23.74 10.42 -6.24
N LYS A 539 23.85 9.14 -5.90
CA LYS A 539 25.09 8.53 -5.39
C LYS A 539 26.19 8.57 -6.45
N ILE A 540 25.83 8.29 -7.71
CA ILE A 540 26.73 8.33 -8.86
C ILE A 540 27.11 9.78 -9.20
N THR A 541 26.14 10.70 -9.15
CA THR A 541 26.40 12.14 -9.32
C THR A 541 27.37 12.65 -8.25
N ARG A 542 27.18 12.26 -6.99
CA ARG A 542 28.11 12.61 -5.89
C ARG A 542 29.51 12.05 -6.13
N PHE A 543 29.65 10.83 -6.63
CA PHE A 543 30.96 10.25 -6.95
C PHE A 543 31.71 11.07 -8.00
N TYR A 544 31.02 11.57 -9.03
CA TYR A 544 31.65 12.35 -10.10
C TYR A 544 31.71 13.88 -9.84
N GLY A 545 31.28 14.36 -8.68
CA GLY A 545 31.10 15.78 -8.39
C GLY A 545 32.34 16.64 -8.54
N ASP A 546 33.55 16.08 -8.41
CA ASP A 546 34.85 16.76 -8.59
C ASP A 546 35.52 16.41 -9.93
N SER A 547 34.82 15.78 -10.86
CA SER A 547 35.34 15.35 -12.16
C SER A 547 34.71 16.11 -13.33
N SER A 548 35.25 15.91 -14.54
CA SER A 548 34.67 16.42 -15.79
C SER A 548 33.51 15.54 -16.33
N MET A 549 33.25 14.40 -15.71
CA MET A 549 32.17 13.51 -16.12
C MET A 549 30.82 14.22 -16.01
N LYS A 550 30.03 14.16 -17.06
CA LYS A 550 28.65 14.62 -17.05
C LYS A 550 27.73 13.49 -16.58
N VAL A 551 26.88 13.76 -15.61
CA VAL A 551 25.92 12.78 -15.11
C VAL A 551 24.50 13.27 -15.35
N LEU A 552 23.65 12.41 -15.93
CA LEU A 552 22.22 12.62 -16.09
C LEU A 552 21.47 11.53 -15.32
N ASN A 553 20.58 11.92 -14.44
CA ASN A 553 19.75 10.99 -13.68
C ASN A 553 18.31 11.02 -14.22
N PHE A 554 17.77 9.86 -14.52
CA PHE A 554 16.41 9.66 -15.00
C PHE A 554 15.62 8.80 -14.01
N GLY A 555 14.48 9.31 -13.53
CA GLY A 555 13.62 8.69 -12.54
C GLY A 555 12.39 9.54 -12.26
N ALA A 556 11.62 9.19 -11.23
CA ALA A 556 10.44 9.94 -10.82
C ALA A 556 10.80 11.28 -10.19
N LEU A 557 10.01 12.32 -10.50
CA LEU A 557 10.12 13.62 -9.85
C LEU A 557 9.45 13.58 -8.47
N LYS A 558 9.88 14.47 -7.57
CA LYS A 558 9.38 14.61 -6.20
C LYS A 558 7.99 15.24 -6.18
N GLU A 559 6.99 14.43 -6.36
CA GLU A 559 5.58 14.84 -6.34
C GLU A 559 4.65 13.71 -5.93
N PHE A 560 3.48 14.06 -5.37
CA PHE A 560 2.39 13.11 -5.20
C PHE A 560 1.55 13.09 -6.48
N THR A 561 1.68 12.04 -7.27
CA THR A 561 0.80 11.79 -8.42
C THR A 561 -0.50 11.11 -7.95
N ASP A 562 -1.58 11.21 -8.71
CA ASP A 562 -2.86 10.59 -8.37
C ASP A 562 -3.52 10.02 -9.62
N ARG A 563 -3.46 8.72 -9.78
CA ARG A 563 -4.07 7.98 -10.91
C ARG A 563 -3.67 8.54 -12.29
N THR A 564 -2.46 9.05 -12.37
CA THR A 564 -1.90 9.55 -13.62
C THR A 564 -1.43 8.36 -14.47
N PRO A 565 -1.82 8.27 -15.75
CA PRO A 565 -1.34 7.21 -16.63
C PRO A 565 0.20 7.14 -16.68
N VAL A 566 0.74 5.93 -16.68
CA VAL A 566 2.21 5.72 -16.66
C VAL A 566 2.89 6.36 -17.87
N GLU A 567 2.25 6.33 -19.04
CA GLU A 567 2.74 6.94 -20.28
C GLU A 567 2.87 8.46 -20.15
N GLU A 568 1.92 9.11 -19.45
CA GLU A 568 1.98 10.55 -19.16
C GLU A 568 3.12 10.86 -18.18
N LEU A 569 3.31 10.02 -17.14
CA LEU A 569 4.43 10.15 -16.21
C LEU A 569 5.77 9.98 -16.92
N TYR A 570 5.91 8.99 -17.79
CA TYR A 570 7.13 8.78 -18.56
C TYR A 570 7.44 9.96 -19.47
N GLN A 571 6.44 10.53 -20.13
CA GLN A 571 6.63 11.73 -20.94
C GLN A 571 7.07 12.93 -20.08
N ARG A 572 6.42 13.16 -18.93
CA ARG A 572 6.67 14.28 -18.02
C ARG A 572 8.05 14.18 -17.34
N TYR A 573 8.49 12.97 -17.03
CA TYR A 573 9.77 12.71 -16.37
C TYR A 573 10.92 12.48 -17.35
N HIS A 574 10.72 12.68 -18.64
CA HIS A 574 11.71 12.40 -19.69
C HIS A 574 12.21 10.94 -19.65
N LEU A 575 11.30 9.99 -19.42
CA LEU A 575 11.59 8.57 -19.36
C LEU A 575 11.27 7.80 -20.64
N ASN A 576 10.74 8.48 -21.69
CA ASN A 576 10.65 7.86 -23.02
C ASN A 576 12.03 7.74 -23.64
N ASN A 577 12.32 6.63 -24.32
CA ASN A 577 13.65 6.33 -24.85
C ASN A 577 14.19 7.43 -25.77
N GLU A 578 13.33 8.03 -26.59
CA GLU A 578 13.67 9.16 -27.47
C GLU A 578 14.10 10.39 -26.69
N GLN A 579 13.36 10.76 -25.62
CA GLN A 579 13.68 11.91 -24.76
C GLN A 579 15.03 11.70 -24.06
N ILE A 580 15.27 10.51 -23.53
CA ILE A 580 16.55 10.16 -22.89
C ILE A 580 17.70 10.32 -23.88
N VAL A 581 17.56 9.81 -25.12
CA VAL A 581 18.57 9.94 -26.16
C VAL A 581 18.80 11.39 -26.53
N GLU A 582 17.73 12.19 -26.70
CA GLU A 582 17.85 13.63 -27.00
C GLU A 582 18.60 14.38 -25.90
N ASP A 583 18.32 14.12 -24.63
CA ASP A 583 19.00 14.73 -23.49
C ASP A 583 20.49 14.35 -23.44
N ILE A 584 20.83 13.09 -23.73
CA ILE A 584 22.23 12.64 -23.83
C ILE A 584 22.96 13.41 -24.93
N ILE A 585 22.41 13.48 -26.14
CA ILE A 585 23.03 14.16 -27.27
C ILE A 585 23.17 15.66 -27.01
N GLN A 586 22.18 16.28 -26.36
CA GLN A 586 22.27 17.69 -25.99
C GLN A 586 23.45 17.98 -25.03
N VAL A 587 23.66 17.10 -24.04
CA VAL A 587 24.78 17.25 -23.09
C VAL A 587 26.13 17.01 -23.76
N MET A 588 26.24 16.01 -24.65
CA MET A 588 27.45 15.75 -25.43
C MET A 588 27.83 16.95 -26.32
N SER A 589 26.87 17.53 -27.03
CA SER A 589 27.09 18.68 -27.94
C SER A 589 27.57 19.95 -27.23
N LYS A 590 27.15 20.15 -25.97
CA LYS A 590 27.61 21.27 -25.14
C LYS A 590 29.07 21.10 -24.64
N GLY A 591 29.54 19.85 -24.55
CA GLY A 591 30.92 19.54 -24.17
C GLY A 591 31.92 19.72 -25.30
N ASP A 592 31.51 19.61 -26.56
CA ASP A 592 32.36 19.80 -27.75
C ASP A 592 32.59 21.31 -28.08
N LEU A 593 31.92 22.23 -27.40
CA LEU A 593 32.02 23.69 -27.60
C LEU A 593 32.92 24.38 -26.54
N GLN A 594 33.50 23.64 -25.61
CA GLN A 594 34.50 24.12 -24.64
C GLN A 594 35.85 23.48 -24.86
#